data_b915cf94321b47d93dd8c7ef9454b797
#
_entry.id   b915cf94321b47d93dd8c7ef9454b797
#
_cell.length_a   1.000
_cell.length_b   1.000
_cell.length_c   1.000
_cell.angle_alpha   90.00
_cell.angle_beta   90.00
_cell.angle_gamma   90.00
#
_symmetry.space_group_name_H-M   'P 1'
#
loop_
_entity.id
_entity.type
_entity.pdbx_description
1 polymer ?
#
loop_
_entity_poly.entity_id
_entity_poly.type
_entity_poly.pdbx_seq_one_letter_code
_entity_poly.pdbx_strand_id
1 'polypeptide(L)'
;MRDVLHSRVARSNVDLLTLLGARVTLVAPPTLLPLGVDTWNCQTSYNFDEALASQPDAVMMLRVQRERMSSAGGGFFPSPGAYHAEYGLTPERFTKLRSDAVVMHPGPMNRGLEICAEAADSPQSVIVEQVSNGVCIRMAALYLLLASEGHSND
;
A
#
# COMPACT_ATOMS: atom_id res chain seq x y z
N MET A 1 -4.65 -0.93 -1.90
CA MET A 1 -3.39 -1.54 -2.42
C MET A 1 -3.65 -2.08 -3.80
N ARG A 2 -2.68 -2.10 -4.73
CA ARG A 2 -3.04 -2.19 -6.14
C ARG A 2 -2.35 -3.25 -6.96
N ASP A 3 -1.07 -3.36 -6.91
CA ASP A 3 -0.30 -4.45 -7.49
C ASP A 3 0.13 -5.34 -6.34
N VAL A 4 -0.81 -6.07 -5.81
CA VAL A 4 -0.57 -6.98 -4.68
C VAL A 4 0.24 -8.18 -5.15
N LEU A 5 0.01 -8.61 -6.40
CA LEU A 5 0.66 -9.78 -6.99
C LEU A 5 2.19 -9.66 -7.00
N HIS A 6 2.71 -8.48 -7.34
CA HIS A 6 4.15 -8.24 -7.45
C HIS A 6 4.72 -7.43 -6.27
N SER A 7 3.88 -7.07 -5.28
CA SER A 7 4.28 -6.20 -4.19
C SER A 7 4.72 -6.96 -2.95
N ARG A 8 6.02 -6.96 -2.70
CA ARG A 8 6.57 -7.43 -1.42
C ARG A 8 6.06 -6.58 -0.24
N VAL A 9 5.80 -5.28 -0.49
CA VAL A 9 5.26 -4.37 0.51
C VAL A 9 3.87 -4.79 0.95
N ALA A 10 2.98 -5.18 0.02
CA ALA A 10 1.64 -5.65 0.35
C ALA A 10 1.68 -6.86 1.30
N ARG A 11 2.45 -7.89 0.96
CA ARG A 11 2.55 -9.12 1.76
C ARG A 11 3.08 -8.84 3.15
N SER A 12 4.25 -8.19 3.27
CA SER A 12 4.86 -7.91 4.58
C SER A 12 3.99 -6.99 5.46
N ASN A 13 3.23 -6.07 4.87
CA ASN A 13 2.29 -5.25 5.64
C ASN A 13 1.07 -6.06 6.11
N VAL A 14 0.52 -6.96 5.30
CA VAL A 14 -0.55 -7.85 5.76
C VAL A 14 -0.07 -8.66 6.95
N ASP A 15 1.07 -9.34 6.82
CA ASP A 15 1.61 -10.21 7.86
C ASP A 15 1.86 -9.41 9.17
N LEU A 16 2.55 -8.26 9.08
CA LEU A 16 2.88 -7.46 10.26
C LEU A 16 1.66 -6.81 10.90
N LEU A 17 0.80 -6.17 10.11
CA LEU A 17 -0.35 -5.43 10.63
C LEU A 17 -1.38 -6.36 11.26
N THR A 18 -1.61 -7.53 10.68
CA THR A 18 -2.52 -8.51 11.27
C THR A 18 -1.96 -9.13 12.55
N LEU A 19 -0.64 -9.33 12.63
CA LEU A 19 0.04 -9.75 13.86
C LEU A 19 -0.12 -8.71 14.98
N LEU A 20 -0.16 -7.43 14.62
CA LEU A 20 -0.41 -6.31 15.55
C LEU A 20 -1.91 -6.10 15.85
N GLY A 21 -2.79 -6.95 15.35
CA GLY A 21 -4.23 -6.89 15.60
C GLY A 21 -5.01 -5.94 14.69
N ALA A 22 -4.40 -5.38 13.65
CA ALA A 22 -5.10 -4.53 12.69
C ALA A 22 -5.92 -5.35 11.70
N ARG A 23 -7.09 -4.85 11.32
CA ARG A 23 -7.88 -5.39 10.21
C ARG A 23 -7.36 -4.83 8.90
N VAL A 24 -6.94 -5.68 8.00
CA VAL A 24 -6.39 -5.28 6.69
C VAL A 24 -7.35 -5.65 5.58
N THR A 25 -7.69 -4.69 4.73
CA THR A 25 -8.44 -4.91 3.49
C THR A 25 -7.56 -4.58 2.30
N LEU A 26 -7.34 -5.56 1.44
CA LEU A 26 -6.66 -5.38 0.15
C LEU A 26 -7.69 -5.02 -0.91
N VAL A 27 -7.45 -3.90 -1.60
CA VAL A 27 -8.29 -3.48 -2.72
C VAL A 27 -7.45 -3.49 -3.99
N ALA A 28 -7.82 -4.32 -4.95
CA ALA A 28 -7.12 -4.43 -6.23
C ALA A 28 -8.03 -5.05 -7.30
N PRO A 29 -7.75 -4.83 -8.59
CA PRO A 29 -8.36 -5.62 -9.65
C PRO A 29 -8.09 -7.11 -9.45
N PRO A 30 -9.00 -8.01 -9.85
CA PRO A 30 -8.79 -9.46 -9.73
C PRO A 30 -7.49 -9.93 -10.36
N THR A 31 -7.08 -9.32 -11.46
CA THR A 31 -5.83 -9.62 -12.20
C THR A 31 -4.56 -9.24 -11.45
N LEU A 32 -4.64 -8.40 -10.43
CA LEU A 32 -3.51 -7.92 -9.63
C LEU A 32 -3.52 -8.47 -8.20
N LEU A 33 -4.39 -9.42 -7.91
CA LEU A 33 -4.35 -10.22 -6.69
C LEU A 33 -3.59 -11.54 -6.94
N PRO A 34 -2.73 -11.98 -6.01
CA PRO A 34 -2.05 -13.26 -6.14
C PRO A 34 -3.02 -14.42 -5.99
N LEU A 35 -2.73 -15.52 -6.68
CA LEU A 35 -3.41 -16.79 -6.41
C LEU A 35 -3.20 -17.18 -4.94
N GLY A 36 -4.25 -17.59 -4.27
CA GLY A 36 -4.20 -17.94 -2.85
C GLY A 36 -4.20 -16.76 -1.88
N VAL A 37 -4.58 -15.54 -2.33
CA VAL A 37 -4.75 -14.39 -1.43
C VAL A 37 -5.80 -14.63 -0.34
N ASP A 38 -6.73 -15.53 -0.57
CA ASP A 38 -7.73 -16.00 0.38
C ASP A 38 -7.13 -16.73 1.60
N THR A 39 -5.90 -17.23 1.47
CA THR A 39 -5.14 -17.79 2.60
C THR A 39 -4.44 -16.74 3.46
N TRP A 40 -4.42 -15.49 3.03
CA TRP A 40 -3.84 -14.42 3.80
C TRP A 40 -4.82 -13.96 4.88
N ASN A 41 -4.32 -13.60 6.02
CA ASN A 41 -5.15 -13.10 7.12
C ASN A 41 -5.61 -11.65 6.87
N CYS A 42 -6.35 -11.42 5.77
CA CYS A 42 -6.87 -10.12 5.38
C CYS A 42 -8.16 -10.27 4.59
N GLN A 43 -8.91 -9.17 4.48
CA GLN A 43 -10.06 -9.09 3.58
C GLN A 43 -9.62 -8.63 2.19
N THR A 44 -10.37 -9.02 1.17
CA THR A 44 -10.18 -8.54 -0.20
C THR A 44 -11.45 -7.87 -0.71
N SER A 45 -11.29 -6.78 -1.45
CA SER A 45 -12.38 -6.11 -2.16
C SER A 45 -11.91 -5.69 -3.55
N TYR A 46 -12.82 -5.68 -4.51
CA TYR A 46 -12.58 -5.19 -5.86
C TYR A 46 -13.14 -3.77 -6.05
N ASN A 47 -13.83 -3.26 -5.04
CA ASN A 47 -14.48 -1.96 -5.06
C ASN A 47 -13.82 -1.04 -4.01
N PHE A 48 -13.15 0.01 -4.49
CA PHE A 48 -12.46 0.93 -3.60
C PHE A 48 -13.43 1.81 -2.80
N ASP A 49 -14.53 2.23 -3.42
CA ASP A 49 -15.54 3.06 -2.72
C ASP A 49 -16.23 2.28 -1.60
N GLU A 50 -16.49 1.00 -1.80
CA GLU A 50 -17.01 0.12 -0.75
C GLU A 50 -16.02 -0.04 0.40
N ALA A 51 -14.76 -0.24 0.10
CA ALA A 51 -13.72 -0.31 1.13
C ALA A 51 -13.58 1.00 1.92
N LEU A 52 -13.71 2.15 1.27
CA LEU A 52 -13.72 3.46 1.94
C LEU A 52 -14.97 3.68 2.80
N ALA A 53 -16.11 3.12 2.43
CA ALA A 53 -17.35 3.19 3.22
C ALA A 53 -17.21 2.51 4.59
N SER A 54 -16.25 1.60 4.77
CA SER A 54 -15.91 1.02 6.08
C SER A 54 -15.17 1.98 7.02
N GLN A 55 -14.91 3.20 6.58
CA GLN A 55 -14.22 4.26 7.34
C GLN A 55 -12.86 3.82 7.91
N PRO A 56 -11.90 3.45 7.06
CA PRO A 56 -10.61 2.97 7.51
C PRO A 56 -9.81 4.06 8.25
N ASP A 57 -9.01 3.66 9.24
CA ASP A 57 -8.10 4.56 9.96
C ASP A 57 -6.88 4.96 9.11
N ALA A 58 -6.51 4.12 8.14
CA ALA A 58 -5.38 4.38 7.25
C ALA A 58 -5.66 3.86 5.83
N VAL A 59 -5.26 4.65 4.84
CA VAL A 59 -5.29 4.26 3.42
C VAL A 59 -3.87 4.28 2.89
N MET A 60 -3.32 3.09 2.63
CA MET A 60 -2.00 2.98 2.02
C MET A 60 -2.14 2.74 0.51
N MET A 61 -1.64 3.70 -0.26
CA MET A 61 -1.57 3.57 -1.70
C MET A 61 -0.22 2.95 -2.10
N LEU A 62 -0.20 2.12 -3.14
CA LEU A 62 1.03 1.54 -3.67
C LEU A 62 1.26 1.99 -5.11
N ARG A 63 2.51 2.15 -5.49
CA ARG A 63 2.89 2.51 -6.87
C ARG A 63 2.42 1.46 -7.87
N VAL A 64 1.85 1.91 -8.97
CA VAL A 64 1.58 1.07 -10.14
C VAL A 64 2.90 0.88 -10.90
N GLN A 65 3.34 -0.37 -11.04
CA GLN A 65 4.58 -0.70 -11.76
C GLN A 65 4.28 -0.88 -13.25
N ARG A 66 4.20 0.23 -13.98
CA ARG A 66 3.93 0.24 -15.43
C ARG A 66 4.88 -0.64 -16.23
N GLU A 67 6.14 -0.67 -15.81
CA GLU A 67 7.22 -1.43 -16.46
C GLU A 67 6.94 -2.93 -16.48
N ARG A 68 6.33 -3.45 -15.42
CA ARG A 68 5.98 -4.88 -15.32
C ARG A 68 4.66 -5.20 -16.02
N MET A 69 3.78 -4.23 -16.15
CA MET A 69 2.50 -4.41 -16.85
C MET A 69 2.69 -4.54 -18.36
N SER A 70 3.72 -3.89 -18.94
CA SER A 70 4.04 -3.95 -20.37
C SER A 70 4.77 -5.24 -20.75
N SER A 71 5.53 -5.84 -19.83
CA SER A 71 6.39 -7.00 -20.10
C SER A 71 5.63 -8.34 -20.11
N ALA A 72 4.43 -8.39 -19.56
CA ALA A 72 3.66 -9.64 -19.41
C ALA A 72 2.67 -9.93 -20.56
N GLY A 73 2.73 -9.17 -21.67
CA GLY A 73 1.95 -9.47 -22.89
C GLY A 73 0.43 -9.30 -22.77
N GLY A 74 -0.08 -8.78 -21.69
CA GLY A 74 -1.51 -8.50 -21.49
C GLY A 74 -1.69 -7.30 -20.58
N GLY A 75 -2.38 -6.27 -21.07
CA GLY A 75 -2.72 -5.12 -20.25
C GLY A 75 -3.60 -5.54 -19.07
N PHE A 76 -3.07 -5.52 -17.86
CA PHE A 76 -3.84 -5.78 -16.64
C PHE A 76 -4.96 -4.75 -16.43
N PHE A 77 -4.89 -3.65 -17.17
CA PHE A 77 -5.91 -2.59 -17.16
C PHE A 77 -6.01 -1.91 -18.52
N PRO A 78 -7.21 -1.51 -18.97
CA PRO A 78 -7.42 -0.93 -20.31
C PRO A 78 -6.64 0.37 -20.54
N SER A 79 -6.53 1.23 -19.53
CA SER A 79 -5.77 2.48 -19.62
C SER A 79 -5.40 3.04 -18.23
N PRO A 80 -4.40 3.94 -18.14
CA PRO A 80 -4.09 4.66 -16.90
C PRO A 80 -5.28 5.45 -16.36
N GLY A 81 -6.09 6.04 -17.23
CA GLY A 81 -7.29 6.80 -16.84
C GLY A 81 -8.38 5.92 -16.25
N ALA A 82 -8.66 4.76 -16.85
CA ALA A 82 -9.60 3.79 -16.31
C ALA A 82 -9.15 3.28 -14.94
N TYR A 83 -7.84 3.01 -14.81
CA TYR A 83 -7.26 2.62 -13.54
C TYR A 83 -7.39 3.70 -12.47
N HIS A 84 -7.10 4.96 -12.79
CA HIS A 84 -7.28 6.09 -11.88
C HIS A 84 -8.72 6.23 -11.41
N ALA A 85 -9.66 6.14 -12.35
CA ALA A 85 -11.08 6.25 -12.05
C ALA A 85 -11.58 5.15 -11.09
N GLU A 86 -11.17 3.91 -11.29
CA GLU A 86 -11.65 2.80 -10.48
C GLU A 86 -10.87 2.59 -9.18
N TYR A 87 -9.55 2.76 -9.22
CA TYR A 87 -8.65 2.42 -8.10
C TYR A 87 -7.80 3.60 -7.60
N GLY A 88 -7.88 4.80 -8.20
CA GLY A 88 -7.22 6.02 -7.73
C GLY A 88 -7.80 6.52 -6.40
N LEU A 89 -6.95 7.03 -5.51
CA LEU A 89 -7.41 7.95 -4.47
C LEU A 89 -7.59 9.31 -5.13
N THR A 90 -8.80 9.50 -5.71
CA THR A 90 -9.19 10.73 -6.37
C THR A 90 -9.54 11.80 -5.35
N PRO A 91 -9.68 13.10 -5.74
CA PRO A 91 -10.13 14.13 -4.82
C PRO A 91 -11.49 13.79 -4.18
N GLU A 92 -12.42 13.25 -4.94
CA GLU A 92 -13.75 12.85 -4.45
C GLU A 92 -13.68 11.73 -3.41
N ARG A 93 -12.79 10.76 -3.60
CA ARG A 93 -12.56 9.68 -2.62
C ARG A 93 -11.84 10.18 -1.39
N PHE A 94 -10.88 11.09 -1.57
CA PHE A 94 -10.17 11.70 -0.46
C PHE A 94 -11.13 12.46 0.48
N THR A 95 -12.09 13.19 -0.05
CA THR A 95 -13.10 13.90 0.77
C THR A 95 -14.03 12.97 1.56
N LYS A 96 -14.12 11.69 1.19
CA LYS A 96 -14.91 10.69 1.94
C LYS A 96 -14.17 10.09 3.13
N LEU A 97 -12.86 10.32 3.23
CA LEU A 97 -12.09 9.85 4.39
C LEU A 97 -12.44 10.65 5.63
N ARG A 98 -12.38 9.99 6.78
CA ARG A 98 -12.45 10.67 8.08
C ARG A 98 -11.30 11.66 8.20
N SER A 99 -11.51 12.75 8.93
CA SER A 99 -10.51 13.80 9.13
C SER A 99 -9.25 13.33 9.89
N ASP A 100 -9.36 12.25 10.66
CA ASP A 100 -8.29 11.63 11.41
C ASP A 100 -7.65 10.41 10.71
N ALA A 101 -8.18 10.00 9.55
CA ALA A 101 -7.59 8.93 8.75
C ALA A 101 -6.27 9.37 8.12
N VAL A 102 -5.26 8.51 8.11
CA VAL A 102 -3.96 8.82 7.53
C VAL A 102 -3.81 8.27 6.12
N VAL A 103 -3.13 9.05 5.27
CA VAL A 103 -2.79 8.67 3.90
C VAL A 103 -1.32 8.30 3.83
N MET A 104 -1.04 7.10 3.33
CA MET A 104 0.29 6.49 3.29
C MET A 104 0.69 6.10 1.87
N HIS A 105 1.98 6.11 1.60
CA HIS A 105 2.57 5.59 0.36
C HIS A 105 4.06 5.31 0.56
N PRO A 106 4.58 4.13 0.21
CA PRO A 106 5.99 3.80 0.44
C PRO A 106 6.97 4.57 -0.45
N GLY A 107 6.45 5.36 -1.42
CA GLY A 107 7.25 6.06 -2.43
C GLY A 107 7.97 5.12 -3.42
N PRO A 108 8.45 5.65 -4.56
CA PRO A 108 7.96 6.89 -5.17
C PRO A 108 6.51 6.78 -5.65
N MET A 109 5.78 7.88 -5.71
CA MET A 109 4.37 7.89 -6.14
C MET A 109 4.19 8.44 -7.56
N ASN A 110 3.13 8.02 -8.25
CA ASN A 110 2.68 8.62 -9.50
C ASN A 110 1.44 9.48 -9.23
N ARG A 111 1.64 10.79 -9.05
CA ARG A 111 0.55 11.74 -8.86
C ARG A 111 -0.39 11.74 -10.06
N GLY A 112 -1.68 11.80 -9.81
CA GLY A 112 -2.71 11.72 -10.85
C GLY A 112 -2.95 10.30 -11.41
N LEU A 113 -2.29 9.30 -10.89
CA LEU A 113 -2.55 7.89 -11.22
C LEU A 113 -3.08 7.14 -10.00
N GLU A 114 -2.24 6.89 -9.02
CA GLU A 114 -2.71 6.21 -7.82
C GLU A 114 -3.18 7.14 -6.73
N ILE A 115 -2.68 8.33 -6.68
CA ILE A 115 -3.00 9.31 -5.64
C ILE A 115 -3.11 10.69 -6.27
N CYS A 116 -4.13 11.44 -5.90
CA CYS A 116 -4.25 12.84 -6.29
C CYS A 116 -3.28 13.73 -5.49
N ALA A 117 -3.00 14.92 -6.01
CA ALA A 117 -2.11 15.86 -5.34
C ALA A 117 -2.69 16.33 -3.99
N GLU A 118 -3.99 16.55 -3.95
CA GLU A 118 -4.72 17.00 -2.75
C GLU A 118 -4.54 16.03 -1.59
N ALA A 119 -4.61 14.72 -1.84
CA ALA A 119 -4.39 13.71 -0.81
C ALA A 119 -2.92 13.59 -0.41
N ALA A 120 -2.01 13.66 -1.40
CA ALA A 120 -0.58 13.50 -1.17
C ALA A 120 0.03 14.65 -0.35
N ASP A 121 -0.49 15.86 -0.51
CA ASP A 121 0.01 17.09 0.12
C ASP A 121 -0.87 17.56 1.29
N SER A 122 -1.87 16.76 1.68
CA SER A 122 -2.79 17.07 2.77
C SER A 122 -2.12 16.93 4.15
N PRO A 123 -2.67 17.55 5.20
CA PRO A 123 -2.27 17.29 6.58
C PRO A 123 -2.46 15.83 7.03
N GLN A 124 -3.30 15.05 6.37
CA GLN A 124 -3.52 13.62 6.63
C GLN A 124 -2.42 12.74 6.01
N SER A 125 -1.57 13.32 5.14
CA SER A 125 -0.49 12.59 4.48
C SER A 125 0.71 12.43 5.43
N VAL A 126 1.00 11.19 5.78
CA VAL A 126 2.19 10.81 6.57
C VAL A 126 3.28 10.18 5.68
N ILE A 127 3.25 10.44 4.38
CA ILE A 127 4.13 9.78 3.39
C ILE A 127 5.61 10.09 3.65
N VAL A 128 5.95 11.34 3.92
CA VAL A 128 7.34 11.75 4.19
C VAL A 128 7.82 11.19 5.51
N GLU A 129 6.99 11.23 6.54
CA GLU A 129 7.26 10.63 7.85
C GLU A 129 7.44 9.11 7.74
N GLN A 130 6.59 8.43 7.00
CA GLN A 130 6.70 6.99 6.72
C GLN A 130 8.05 6.63 6.10
N VAL A 131 8.53 7.42 5.14
CA VAL A 131 9.84 7.20 4.49
C VAL A 131 10.96 7.39 5.50
N SER A 132 10.93 8.46 6.28
CA SER A 132 11.92 8.75 7.33
C SER A 132 11.97 7.63 8.39
N ASN A 133 10.81 7.25 8.92
CA ASN A 133 10.69 6.17 9.90
C ASN A 133 11.18 4.83 9.34
N GLY A 134 10.95 4.58 8.04
CA GLY A 134 11.45 3.40 7.36
C GLY A 134 12.98 3.29 7.31
N VAL A 135 13.71 4.40 7.31
CA VAL A 135 15.17 4.41 7.43
C VAL A 135 15.58 4.00 8.85
N CYS A 136 14.99 4.63 9.86
CA CYS A 136 15.29 4.34 11.27
C CYS A 136 15.03 2.87 11.64
N ILE A 137 13.90 2.32 11.19
CA ILE A 137 13.55 0.91 11.45
C ILE A 137 14.53 -0.05 10.78
N ARG A 138 14.96 0.24 9.53
CA ARG A 138 15.97 -0.60 8.86
C ARG A 138 17.32 -0.53 9.56
N MET A 139 17.75 0.65 10.01
CA MET A 139 18.97 0.81 10.79
C MET A 139 18.90 0.01 12.08
N ALA A 140 17.81 0.08 12.83
CA ALA A 140 17.61 -0.68 14.05
C ALA A 140 17.63 -2.19 13.79
N ALA A 141 16.95 -2.67 12.76
CA ALA A 141 16.94 -4.09 12.39
C ALA A 141 18.35 -4.60 12.03
N LEU A 142 19.09 -3.84 11.21
CA LEU A 142 20.48 -4.20 10.87
C LEU A 142 21.39 -4.20 12.10
N TYR A 143 21.25 -3.21 12.98
CA TYR A 143 22.00 -3.15 14.21
C TYR A 143 21.77 -4.39 15.10
N LEU A 144 20.50 -4.75 15.32
CA LEU A 144 20.14 -5.91 16.13
C LEU A 144 20.67 -7.23 15.53
N LEU A 145 20.58 -7.38 14.21
CA LEU A 145 21.06 -8.59 13.53
C LEU A 145 22.58 -8.71 13.54
N LEU A 146 23.31 -7.61 13.36
CA LEU A 146 24.76 -7.61 13.29
C LEU A 146 25.43 -7.57 14.67
N ALA A 147 24.83 -6.87 15.65
CA ALA A 147 25.38 -6.77 17.01
C ALA A 147 25.20 -8.06 17.81
N SER A 148 24.20 -8.90 17.49
CA SER A 148 23.99 -10.18 18.18
C SER A 148 25.04 -11.24 17.85
N GLU A 149 25.76 -11.10 16.74
CA GLU A 149 26.85 -12.02 16.38
C GLU A 149 28.17 -11.75 17.15
N GLY A 150 28.30 -10.61 17.83
CA GLY A 150 29.50 -10.23 18.55
C GLY A 150 29.63 -10.77 20.00
N HIS A 151 28.60 -11.47 20.51
CA HIS A 151 28.59 -11.94 21.92
C HIS A 151 28.62 -13.44 22.11
N SER A 152 29.00 -14.20 21.08
CA SER A 152 29.09 -15.68 21.20
C SER A 152 30.52 -16.25 21.09
N ASN A 153 31.54 -15.44 21.40
CA ASN A 153 32.92 -15.94 21.57
C ASN A 153 33.54 -15.34 22.85
N ASP A 154 33.20 -15.90 23.99
CA ASP A 154 34.04 -16.00 25.19
C ASP A 154 33.54 -17.16 26.06
#